data_1053207c571df5b34ab440948dffa872
#
_entry.id   1053207c571df5b34ab440948dffa872
#
_cell.length_a   1.000
_cell.length_b   1.000
_cell.length_c   1.000
_cell.angle_alpha   90.00
_cell.angle_beta   90.00
_cell.angle_gamma   90.00
#
_symmetry.space_group_name_H-M   'P 1'
#
loop_
_entity.id
_entity.type
_entity.pdbx_description
1 polymer ?
#
loop_
_entity_poly.entity_id
_entity_poly.type
_entity_poly.pdbx_seq_one_letter_code
_entity_poly.pdbx_strand_id
1 'polypeptide(L)'
;AEPVAEPAAVEPYKVAFIYIGVPGDLGWTHEHDVARLELEAALGDKVKTAYMENVPEGPDATRIIRQYAQDGYDMIFATSFGYMDPMAEVAAEFPDVKFVHCAGYKTSDNMSVYFGRIYQARYLAGIVAGRMTKSNIIGYPGAFPIPEVVRGINAFTLGARSVNPKAQVRVVWTNTWYDPVKEREAAVALLDAGADIITQHQDTVEPQKAAQERGKLSIGYDSDMRKFVGDTVLTSPVWNWAPYYIDTVKRGIDGTWKTGSYWEGLSADVVRLAEFSPLVPQELRDEVAAVKQKIVGGSWDVFTGPIKDNAGKLRVSEGARMSDEELLSLDWFVEGVVGKVQ
;
A
#
# COMPACT_ATOMS: atom_id res chain seq x y z
N ALA A 1 -17.31 -56.48 -16.70
CA ALA A 1 -16.42 -55.38 -16.41
C ALA A 1 -17.25 -54.34 -15.65
N GLU A 2 -16.95 -54.13 -14.37
CA GLU A 2 -17.55 -53.05 -13.60
C GLU A 2 -17.07 -51.68 -14.13
N PRO A 3 -17.93 -50.67 -14.26
CA PRO A 3 -17.51 -49.36 -14.68
C PRO A 3 -16.56 -48.77 -13.61
N VAL A 4 -15.38 -48.39 -14.03
CA VAL A 4 -14.45 -47.61 -13.21
C VAL A 4 -15.12 -46.30 -12.91
N ALA A 5 -15.44 -46.03 -11.64
CA ALA A 5 -16.01 -44.75 -11.23
C ALA A 5 -15.02 -43.65 -11.61
N GLU A 6 -15.46 -42.66 -12.38
CA GLU A 6 -14.71 -41.43 -12.62
C GLU A 6 -14.38 -40.82 -11.26
N PRO A 7 -13.13 -40.36 -11.04
CA PRO A 7 -12.80 -39.66 -9.81
C PRO A 7 -13.71 -38.46 -9.66
N ALA A 8 -14.35 -38.33 -8.51
CA ALA A 8 -15.19 -37.17 -8.19
C ALA A 8 -14.37 -35.90 -8.44
N ALA A 9 -14.93 -34.97 -9.19
CA ALA A 9 -14.32 -33.69 -9.44
C ALA A 9 -14.02 -33.01 -8.09
N VAL A 10 -12.78 -32.69 -7.83
CA VAL A 10 -12.40 -31.97 -6.60
C VAL A 10 -12.99 -30.55 -6.72
N GLU A 11 -13.85 -30.19 -5.77
CA GLU A 11 -14.43 -28.84 -5.72
C GLU A 11 -13.29 -27.81 -5.61
N PRO A 12 -13.36 -26.71 -6.37
CA PRO A 12 -12.33 -25.67 -6.31
C PRO A 12 -12.35 -24.98 -4.94
N TYR A 13 -11.18 -24.64 -4.43
CA TYR A 13 -11.01 -23.84 -3.22
C TYR A 13 -11.57 -22.44 -3.46
N LYS A 14 -12.53 -22.00 -2.64
CA LYS A 14 -13.26 -20.75 -2.82
C LYS A 14 -12.60 -19.62 -2.04
N VAL A 15 -12.25 -18.54 -2.74
CA VAL A 15 -11.58 -17.37 -2.15
C VAL A 15 -12.40 -16.12 -2.44
N ALA A 16 -12.75 -15.36 -1.41
CA ALA A 16 -13.44 -14.08 -1.53
C ALA A 16 -12.51 -12.90 -1.24
N PHE A 17 -12.77 -11.78 -1.91
CA PHE A 17 -12.08 -10.51 -1.71
C PHE A 17 -13.08 -9.40 -1.40
N ILE A 18 -12.80 -8.60 -0.37
CA ILE A 18 -13.64 -7.46 0.04
C ILE A 18 -12.85 -6.19 -0.21
N TYR A 19 -13.36 -5.33 -1.10
CA TYR A 19 -12.71 -4.11 -1.58
C TYR A 19 -13.40 -2.85 -1.07
N ILE A 20 -12.61 -1.88 -0.62
CA ILE A 20 -13.11 -0.55 -0.18
C ILE A 20 -13.52 0.32 -1.37
N GLY A 21 -12.83 0.22 -2.49
CA GLY A 21 -13.09 0.94 -3.74
C GLY A 21 -13.52 -0.01 -4.86
N VAL A 22 -13.21 0.37 -6.08
CA VAL A 22 -13.52 -0.39 -7.31
C VAL A 22 -12.23 -0.81 -8.02
N PRO A 23 -12.18 -1.95 -8.73
CA PRO A 23 -11.00 -2.33 -9.54
C PRO A 23 -10.60 -1.29 -10.59
N GLY A 24 -11.52 -0.38 -10.93
CA GLY A 24 -11.28 0.74 -11.86
C GLY A 24 -10.69 1.99 -11.22
N ASP A 25 -10.32 1.99 -9.93
CA ASP A 25 -9.68 3.13 -9.26
C ASP A 25 -8.26 3.42 -9.78
N LEU A 26 -7.64 2.43 -10.43
CA LEU A 26 -6.29 2.45 -10.99
C LEU A 26 -5.19 2.59 -9.92
N GLY A 27 -5.53 2.38 -8.66
CA GLY A 27 -4.66 2.46 -7.50
C GLY A 27 -4.79 1.25 -6.58
N TRP A 28 -5.27 1.47 -5.35
CA TRP A 28 -5.31 0.46 -4.29
C TRP A 28 -6.11 -0.80 -4.66
N THR A 29 -7.40 -0.64 -4.97
CA THR A 29 -8.27 -1.76 -5.31
C THR A 29 -7.86 -2.42 -6.63
N HIS A 30 -7.37 -1.63 -7.60
CA HIS A 30 -6.82 -2.13 -8.85
C HIS A 30 -5.72 -3.16 -8.61
N GLU A 31 -4.72 -2.86 -7.79
CA GLU A 31 -3.60 -3.77 -7.56
C GLU A 31 -4.00 -5.04 -6.79
N HIS A 32 -4.98 -4.96 -5.91
CA HIS A 32 -5.56 -6.15 -5.26
C HIS A 32 -6.30 -7.04 -6.26
N ASP A 33 -7.05 -6.43 -7.20
CA ASP A 33 -7.79 -7.19 -8.22
C ASP A 33 -6.87 -7.76 -9.30
N VAL A 34 -5.82 -7.06 -9.70
CA VAL A 34 -4.76 -7.60 -10.56
C VAL A 34 -4.15 -8.85 -9.93
N ALA A 35 -3.81 -8.80 -8.64
CA ALA A 35 -3.25 -9.94 -7.92
C ALA A 35 -4.25 -11.10 -7.78
N ARG A 36 -5.56 -10.82 -7.62
CA ARG A 36 -6.61 -11.83 -7.64
C ARG A 36 -6.68 -12.53 -9.00
N LEU A 37 -6.60 -11.79 -10.10
CA LEU A 37 -6.60 -12.36 -11.46
C LEU A 37 -5.32 -13.18 -11.72
N GLU A 38 -4.17 -12.73 -11.24
CA GLU A 38 -2.93 -13.50 -11.31
C GLU A 38 -2.99 -14.80 -10.47
N LEU A 39 -3.65 -14.77 -9.32
CA LEU A 39 -3.95 -15.94 -8.50
C LEU A 39 -4.79 -16.96 -9.28
N GLU A 40 -5.88 -16.52 -9.93
CA GLU A 40 -6.71 -17.38 -10.78
C GLU A 40 -5.89 -17.99 -11.92
N ALA A 41 -5.10 -17.17 -12.61
CA ALA A 41 -4.25 -17.64 -13.71
C ALA A 41 -3.20 -18.67 -13.24
N ALA A 42 -2.63 -18.49 -12.04
CA ALA A 42 -1.61 -19.37 -11.49
C ALA A 42 -2.14 -20.71 -10.98
N LEU A 43 -3.36 -20.76 -10.45
CA LEU A 43 -3.94 -21.95 -9.82
C LEU A 43 -4.98 -22.66 -10.69
N GLY A 44 -5.52 -21.99 -11.72
CA GLY A 44 -6.49 -22.55 -12.67
C GLY A 44 -7.72 -23.14 -11.97
N ASP A 45 -8.12 -24.33 -12.37
CA ASP A 45 -9.31 -25.01 -11.85
C ASP A 45 -9.27 -25.38 -10.37
N LYS A 46 -8.13 -25.19 -9.69
CA LYS A 46 -7.98 -25.47 -8.25
C LYS A 46 -8.59 -24.36 -7.38
N VAL A 47 -8.85 -23.19 -7.93
CA VAL A 47 -9.36 -22.05 -7.19
C VAL A 47 -10.54 -21.40 -7.92
N LYS A 48 -11.48 -20.88 -7.14
CA LYS A 48 -12.56 -20.01 -7.65
C LYS A 48 -12.58 -18.75 -6.80
N THR A 49 -12.41 -17.58 -7.42
CA THR A 49 -12.49 -16.32 -6.70
C THR A 49 -13.80 -15.59 -6.93
N ALA A 50 -14.17 -14.76 -5.96
CA ALA A 50 -15.21 -13.74 -6.07
C ALA A 50 -14.76 -12.48 -5.33
N TYR A 51 -15.39 -11.35 -5.64
CA TYR A 51 -15.14 -10.13 -4.89
C TYR A 51 -16.41 -9.30 -4.71
N MET A 52 -16.39 -8.42 -3.73
CA MET A 52 -17.38 -7.37 -3.52
C MET A 52 -16.65 -6.03 -3.44
N GLU A 53 -17.04 -5.09 -4.29
CA GLU A 53 -16.47 -3.75 -4.35
C GLU A 53 -17.34 -2.71 -3.62
N ASN A 54 -16.76 -1.54 -3.32
CA ASN A 54 -17.43 -0.43 -2.63
C ASN A 54 -18.07 -0.84 -1.31
N VAL A 55 -17.40 -1.68 -0.54
CA VAL A 55 -17.91 -2.10 0.77
C VAL A 55 -17.47 -1.07 1.81
N PRO A 56 -18.42 -0.31 2.43
CA PRO A 56 -18.06 0.61 3.50
C PRO A 56 -17.48 -0.13 4.71
N GLU A 57 -16.56 0.52 5.40
CA GLU A 57 -16.04 0.01 6.67
C GLU A 57 -17.14 -0.02 7.74
N GLY A 58 -17.01 -0.90 8.73
CA GLY A 58 -17.99 -1.07 9.80
C GLY A 58 -19.06 -2.13 9.53
N PRO A 59 -20.34 -1.89 9.86
CA PRO A 59 -21.39 -2.93 9.83
C PRO A 59 -21.64 -3.59 8.47
N ASP A 60 -21.48 -2.84 7.39
CA ASP A 60 -21.60 -3.40 6.04
C ASP A 60 -20.49 -4.39 5.73
N ALA A 61 -19.25 -4.10 6.13
CA ALA A 61 -18.14 -5.04 6.00
C ALA A 61 -18.42 -6.32 6.81
N THR A 62 -18.86 -6.21 8.07
CA THR A 62 -19.25 -7.37 8.88
C THR A 62 -20.29 -8.23 8.16
N ARG A 63 -21.33 -7.61 7.60
CA ARG A 63 -22.40 -8.31 6.89
C ARG A 63 -21.89 -9.06 5.65
N ILE A 64 -21.05 -8.41 4.84
CA ILE A 64 -20.53 -9.01 3.60
C ILE A 64 -19.53 -10.13 3.90
N ILE A 65 -18.61 -9.92 4.85
CA ILE A 65 -17.64 -10.95 5.27
C ILE A 65 -18.40 -12.19 5.80
N ARG A 66 -19.42 -11.99 6.66
CA ARG A 66 -20.27 -13.07 7.17
C ARG A 66 -21.02 -13.80 6.07
N GLN A 67 -21.54 -13.08 5.06
CA GLN A 67 -22.21 -13.69 3.93
C GLN A 67 -21.30 -14.64 3.16
N TYR A 68 -20.06 -14.23 2.82
CA TYR A 68 -19.11 -15.11 2.16
C TYR A 68 -18.74 -16.35 3.00
N ALA A 69 -18.59 -16.18 4.31
CA ALA A 69 -18.33 -17.31 5.21
C ALA A 69 -19.53 -18.30 5.22
N GLN A 70 -20.78 -17.81 5.25
CA GLN A 70 -22.00 -18.61 5.16
C GLN A 70 -22.16 -19.30 3.81
N ASP A 71 -21.73 -18.68 2.72
CA ASP A 71 -21.78 -19.22 1.34
C ASP A 71 -20.68 -20.27 1.09
N GLY A 72 -19.93 -20.64 2.13
CA GLY A 72 -18.95 -21.72 2.10
C GLY A 72 -17.67 -21.33 1.35
N TYR A 73 -17.21 -20.09 1.49
CA TYR A 73 -15.87 -19.70 1.07
C TYR A 73 -14.83 -20.19 2.08
N ASP A 74 -13.73 -20.76 1.56
CA ASP A 74 -12.67 -21.35 2.37
C ASP A 74 -11.71 -20.29 2.93
N MET A 75 -11.52 -19.20 2.18
CA MET A 75 -10.62 -18.10 2.55
C MET A 75 -11.20 -16.75 2.13
N ILE A 76 -11.11 -15.75 3.01
CA ILE A 76 -11.64 -14.41 2.79
C ILE A 76 -10.54 -13.38 3.03
N PHE A 77 -10.20 -12.60 2.00
CA PHE A 77 -9.32 -11.44 2.07
C PHE A 77 -10.14 -10.17 2.25
N ALA A 78 -9.74 -9.30 3.16
CA ALA A 78 -10.33 -7.97 3.33
C ALA A 78 -9.23 -6.91 3.26
N THR A 79 -9.39 -5.95 2.35
CA THR A 79 -8.32 -5.07 1.88
C THR A 79 -8.48 -3.62 2.30
N SER A 80 -8.94 -3.39 3.53
CA SER A 80 -8.96 -2.06 4.15
C SER A 80 -8.70 -2.12 5.63
N PHE A 81 -8.04 -1.10 6.17
CA PHE A 81 -7.69 -1.04 7.61
C PHE A 81 -8.92 -1.18 8.51
N GLY A 82 -10.02 -0.49 8.20
CA GLY A 82 -11.24 -0.52 8.99
C GLY A 82 -12.06 -1.80 8.89
N TYR A 83 -11.62 -2.78 8.10
CA TYR A 83 -12.21 -4.13 8.09
C TYR A 83 -11.68 -5.03 9.21
N MET A 84 -10.72 -4.55 10.02
CA MET A 84 -10.07 -5.35 11.05
C MET A 84 -11.05 -5.88 12.10
N ASP A 85 -11.86 -5.00 12.69
CA ASP A 85 -12.85 -5.38 13.71
C ASP A 85 -14.02 -6.19 13.11
N PRO A 86 -14.62 -5.79 11.98
CA PRO A 86 -15.57 -6.61 11.24
C PRO A 86 -15.09 -8.03 10.95
N MET A 87 -13.85 -8.19 10.48
CA MET A 87 -13.29 -9.51 10.18
C MET A 87 -13.04 -10.33 11.45
N ALA A 88 -12.51 -9.72 12.52
CA ALA A 88 -12.26 -10.39 13.78
C ALA A 88 -13.56 -10.91 14.43
N GLU A 89 -14.65 -10.13 14.33
CA GLU A 89 -15.99 -10.56 14.79
C GLU A 89 -16.44 -11.82 14.04
N VAL A 90 -16.39 -11.80 12.70
CA VAL A 90 -16.85 -12.92 11.87
C VAL A 90 -15.92 -14.13 12.01
N ALA A 91 -14.61 -13.94 12.14
CA ALA A 91 -13.65 -15.03 12.33
C ALA A 91 -13.95 -15.87 13.58
N ALA A 92 -14.44 -15.25 14.65
CA ALA A 92 -14.87 -15.96 15.86
C ALA A 92 -16.13 -16.83 15.65
N GLU A 93 -16.98 -16.49 14.67
CA GLU A 93 -18.20 -17.24 14.34
C GLU A 93 -17.93 -18.44 13.43
N PHE A 94 -16.87 -18.38 12.58
CA PHE A 94 -16.55 -19.35 11.54
C PHE A 94 -15.14 -19.91 11.70
N PRO A 95 -14.86 -20.79 12.66
CA PRO A 95 -13.50 -21.26 12.98
C PRO A 95 -12.82 -22.04 11.84
N ASP A 96 -13.59 -22.63 10.94
CA ASP A 96 -13.07 -23.43 9.82
C ASP A 96 -12.68 -22.56 8.60
N VAL A 97 -13.19 -21.33 8.53
CA VAL A 97 -12.87 -20.36 7.46
C VAL A 97 -11.58 -19.62 7.79
N LYS A 98 -10.74 -19.38 6.79
CA LYS A 98 -9.49 -18.62 6.94
C LYS A 98 -9.71 -17.16 6.57
N PHE A 99 -9.31 -16.27 7.45
CA PHE A 99 -9.45 -14.82 7.28
C PHE A 99 -8.09 -14.17 7.14
N VAL A 100 -7.94 -13.30 6.15
CA VAL A 100 -6.66 -12.67 5.81
C VAL A 100 -6.88 -11.17 5.64
N HIS A 101 -6.46 -10.38 6.63
CA HIS A 101 -6.71 -8.95 6.71
C HIS A 101 -5.50 -8.12 6.26
N CYS A 102 -5.69 -7.17 5.36
CA CYS A 102 -4.67 -6.23 4.91
C CYS A 102 -4.58 -5.01 5.85
N ALA A 103 -3.35 -4.63 6.19
CA ALA A 103 -2.99 -3.44 6.96
C ALA A 103 -3.38 -3.46 8.45
N GLY A 104 -3.96 -4.54 8.97
CA GLY A 104 -4.31 -4.65 10.39
C GLY A 104 -3.19 -5.17 11.28
N TYR A 105 -3.55 -5.42 12.57
CA TYR A 105 -2.64 -5.99 13.57
C TYR A 105 -3.31 -7.06 14.44
N LYS A 106 -4.63 -7.29 14.31
CA LYS A 106 -5.33 -8.32 15.07
C LYS A 106 -5.22 -9.67 14.36
N THR A 107 -4.83 -10.68 15.11
CA THR A 107 -4.76 -12.08 14.67
C THR A 107 -5.57 -12.98 15.61
N SER A 108 -5.99 -14.14 15.11
CA SER A 108 -6.62 -15.22 15.89
C SER A 108 -6.19 -16.57 15.31
N ASP A 109 -6.75 -17.68 15.80
CA ASP A 109 -6.41 -19.02 15.32
C ASP A 109 -6.71 -19.23 13.82
N ASN A 110 -7.64 -18.44 13.27
CA ASN A 110 -8.05 -18.49 11.86
C ASN A 110 -8.00 -17.12 11.14
N MET A 111 -7.40 -16.10 11.74
CA MET A 111 -7.23 -14.77 11.16
C MET A 111 -5.77 -14.34 11.17
N SER A 112 -5.22 -14.08 9.98
CA SER A 112 -3.90 -13.50 9.74
C SER A 112 -3.98 -12.06 9.33
N VAL A 113 -2.85 -11.35 9.45
CA VAL A 113 -2.66 -10.03 8.87
C VAL A 113 -1.49 -10.01 7.89
N TYR A 114 -1.58 -9.18 6.87
CA TYR A 114 -0.49 -8.95 5.94
C TYR A 114 -0.40 -7.48 5.55
N PHE A 115 0.80 -7.02 5.29
CA PHE A 115 1.09 -5.71 4.73
C PHE A 115 2.49 -5.69 4.11
N GLY A 116 2.82 -4.63 3.37
CA GLY A 116 4.16 -4.42 2.82
C GLY A 116 4.87 -3.24 3.47
N ARG A 117 6.21 -3.29 3.54
CA ARG A 117 7.07 -2.17 3.94
C ARG A 117 7.17 -1.14 2.80
N ILE A 118 6.02 -0.63 2.33
CA ILE A 118 5.95 0.31 1.22
C ILE A 118 6.73 1.60 1.50
N TYR A 119 6.96 1.92 2.77
CA TYR A 119 7.79 3.05 3.17
C TYR A 119 9.20 2.99 2.57
N GLN A 120 9.73 1.82 2.28
CA GLN A 120 11.01 1.66 1.60
C GLN A 120 10.96 2.22 0.17
N ALA A 121 9.94 1.87 -0.59
CA ALA A 121 9.74 2.42 -1.94
C ALA A 121 9.36 3.91 -1.90
N ARG A 122 8.64 4.36 -0.87
CA ARG A 122 8.34 5.79 -0.67
C ARG A 122 9.58 6.62 -0.43
N TYR A 123 10.55 6.12 0.32
CA TYR A 123 11.83 6.79 0.49
C TYR A 123 12.56 6.98 -0.85
N LEU A 124 12.62 5.93 -1.66
CA LEU A 124 13.24 5.97 -2.99
C LEU A 124 12.53 6.98 -3.91
N ALA A 125 11.20 6.99 -3.91
CA ALA A 125 10.41 7.98 -4.65
C ALA A 125 10.61 9.40 -4.11
N GLY A 126 10.83 9.54 -2.81
CA GLY A 126 11.20 10.81 -2.18
C GLY A 126 12.51 11.38 -2.72
N ILE A 127 13.54 10.55 -2.93
CA ILE A 127 14.79 10.97 -3.56
C ILE A 127 14.52 11.57 -4.94
N VAL A 128 13.67 10.90 -5.75
CA VAL A 128 13.30 11.41 -7.08
C VAL A 128 12.63 12.77 -6.96
N ALA A 129 11.64 12.91 -6.10
CA ALA A 129 10.94 14.18 -5.91
C ALA A 129 11.86 15.29 -5.39
N GLY A 130 12.74 14.98 -4.44
CA GLY A 130 13.70 15.93 -3.88
C GLY A 130 14.69 16.49 -4.92
N ARG A 131 15.13 15.66 -5.87
CA ARG A 131 15.99 16.09 -6.99
C ARG A 131 15.24 16.85 -8.09
N MET A 132 13.98 16.51 -8.32
CA MET A 132 13.19 17.04 -9.44
C MET A 132 12.41 18.31 -9.10
N THR A 133 12.10 18.57 -7.84
CA THR A 133 11.40 19.80 -7.42
C THR A 133 12.24 21.05 -7.66
N LYS A 134 11.60 22.11 -8.13
CA LYS A 134 12.17 23.43 -8.32
C LYS A 134 11.69 24.44 -7.28
N SER A 135 10.46 24.26 -6.79
CA SER A 135 9.88 25.12 -5.75
C SER A 135 10.31 24.70 -4.33
N ASN A 136 10.86 23.51 -4.17
CA ASN A 136 11.09 22.84 -2.89
C ASN A 136 9.79 22.54 -2.11
N ILE A 137 8.63 22.62 -2.75
CA ILE A 137 7.33 22.34 -2.15
C ILE A 137 6.71 21.14 -2.87
N ILE A 138 6.49 20.08 -2.11
CA ILE A 138 5.85 18.85 -2.58
C ILE A 138 4.52 18.71 -1.87
N GLY A 139 3.44 18.52 -2.62
CA GLY A 139 2.10 18.34 -2.08
C GLY A 139 1.80 16.87 -1.83
N TYR A 140 1.13 16.59 -0.71
CA TYR A 140 0.82 15.24 -0.27
C TYR A 140 -0.64 15.14 0.23
N PRO A 141 -1.63 14.87 -0.63
CA PRO A 141 -2.94 14.40 -0.18
C PRO A 141 -2.79 13.10 0.62
N GLY A 142 -3.31 13.08 1.84
CA GLY A 142 -3.28 11.91 2.71
C GLY A 142 -4.68 11.52 3.16
N ALA A 143 -4.96 10.22 3.27
CA ALA A 143 -6.29 9.72 3.63
C ALA A 143 -6.62 9.98 5.10
N PHE A 144 -5.97 9.29 6.01
CA PHE A 144 -6.21 9.39 7.45
C PHE A 144 -4.89 9.50 8.23
N PRO A 145 -4.86 10.20 9.37
CA PRO A 145 -3.67 10.35 10.21
C PRO A 145 -3.39 9.10 11.07
N ILE A 146 -3.25 7.94 10.43
CA ILE A 146 -2.91 6.67 11.07
C ILE A 146 -1.43 6.32 10.86
N PRO A 147 -0.83 5.46 11.67
CA PRO A 147 0.60 5.13 11.63
C PRO A 147 1.11 4.71 10.25
N GLU A 148 0.31 3.97 9.49
CA GLU A 148 0.62 3.55 8.12
C GLU A 148 0.89 4.75 7.21
N VAL A 149 -0.04 5.72 7.19
CA VAL A 149 0.03 6.93 6.35
C VAL A 149 1.14 7.85 6.82
N VAL A 150 1.23 8.09 8.14
CA VAL A 150 2.28 8.91 8.76
C VAL A 150 3.66 8.35 8.43
N ARG A 151 3.86 7.04 8.53
CA ARG A 151 5.11 6.36 8.16
C ARG A 151 5.47 6.56 6.70
N GLY A 152 4.49 6.47 5.80
CA GLY A 152 4.67 6.71 4.37
C GLY A 152 5.10 8.14 4.05
N ILE A 153 4.44 9.14 4.66
CA ILE A 153 4.78 10.57 4.54
C ILE A 153 6.20 10.82 5.05
N ASN A 154 6.52 10.27 6.22
CA ASN A 154 7.83 10.43 6.82
C ASN A 154 8.94 9.84 5.96
N ALA A 155 8.79 8.61 5.49
CA ALA A 155 9.77 7.95 4.65
C ALA A 155 10.01 8.73 3.35
N PHE A 156 8.95 9.17 2.69
CA PHE A 156 9.04 10.01 1.50
C PHE A 156 9.79 11.33 1.78
N THR A 157 9.46 12.00 2.88
CA THR A 157 10.11 13.25 3.28
C THR A 157 11.59 13.05 3.60
N LEU A 158 11.93 11.99 4.32
CA LEU A 158 13.34 11.62 4.59
C LEU A 158 14.09 11.41 3.27
N GLY A 159 13.50 10.71 2.30
CA GLY A 159 14.08 10.53 0.98
C GLY A 159 14.28 11.84 0.24
N ALA A 160 13.27 12.71 0.19
CA ALA A 160 13.38 14.01 -0.46
C ALA A 160 14.46 14.90 0.18
N ARG A 161 14.50 14.94 1.50
CA ARG A 161 15.45 15.77 2.25
C ARG A 161 16.86 15.21 2.29
N SER A 162 17.06 13.93 2.08
CA SER A 162 18.41 13.33 1.98
C SER A 162 19.23 13.93 0.81
N VAL A 163 18.55 14.39 -0.22
CA VAL A 163 19.15 14.98 -1.44
C VAL A 163 18.84 16.47 -1.62
N ASN A 164 17.81 16.97 -0.93
CA ASN A 164 17.42 18.38 -0.95
C ASN A 164 16.95 18.82 0.46
N PRO A 165 17.84 19.29 1.33
CA PRO A 165 17.49 19.69 2.69
C PRO A 165 16.44 20.81 2.80
N LYS A 166 16.18 21.55 1.70
CA LYS A 166 15.17 22.61 1.63
C LYS A 166 13.77 22.08 1.31
N ALA A 167 13.65 20.82 0.88
CA ALA A 167 12.36 20.24 0.51
C ALA A 167 11.39 20.25 1.70
N GLN A 168 10.16 20.68 1.42
CA GLN A 168 9.02 20.66 2.32
C GLN A 168 7.94 19.77 1.71
N VAL A 169 7.39 18.88 2.51
CA VAL A 169 6.23 18.04 2.15
C VAL A 169 5.02 18.60 2.87
N ARG A 170 4.07 19.16 2.13
CA ARG A 170 2.83 19.75 2.67
C ARG A 170 1.71 18.74 2.60
N VAL A 171 1.12 18.43 3.75
CA VAL A 171 0.07 17.41 3.88
C VAL A 171 -1.29 18.08 3.97
N VAL A 172 -2.26 17.54 3.21
CA VAL A 172 -3.69 17.85 3.32
C VAL A 172 -4.44 16.53 3.55
N TRP A 173 -5.20 16.45 4.65
CA TRP A 173 -5.99 15.27 4.98
C TRP A 173 -7.34 15.32 4.27
N THR A 174 -7.71 14.26 3.56
CA THR A 174 -8.99 14.11 2.87
C THR A 174 -10.06 13.45 3.74
N ASN A 175 -9.64 12.71 4.77
CA ASN A 175 -10.50 11.91 5.66
C ASN A 175 -11.35 10.89 4.90
N THR A 176 -10.78 10.32 3.84
CA THR A 176 -11.36 9.23 3.05
C THR A 176 -10.25 8.40 2.40
N TRP A 177 -10.48 7.11 2.18
CA TRP A 177 -9.59 6.26 1.37
C TRP A 177 -9.83 6.50 -0.13
N TYR A 178 -11.09 6.46 -0.53
CA TYR A 178 -11.52 6.52 -1.91
C TYR A 178 -12.59 7.61 -2.10
N ASP A 179 -12.21 8.73 -2.66
CA ASP A 179 -13.10 9.81 -3.10
C ASP A 179 -12.38 10.64 -4.17
N PRO A 180 -12.56 10.30 -5.46
CA PRO A 180 -11.85 10.97 -6.56
C PRO A 180 -11.97 12.49 -6.57
N VAL A 181 -13.11 13.02 -6.10
CA VAL A 181 -13.35 14.47 -6.04
C VAL A 181 -12.51 15.12 -4.97
N LYS A 182 -12.55 14.59 -3.74
CA LYS A 182 -11.76 15.14 -2.61
C LYS A 182 -10.27 14.99 -2.83
N GLU A 183 -9.83 13.87 -3.41
CA GLU A 183 -8.43 13.63 -3.74
C GLU A 183 -7.91 14.67 -4.73
N ARG A 184 -8.69 14.95 -5.78
CA ARG A 184 -8.38 15.98 -6.76
C ARG A 184 -8.37 17.38 -6.13
N GLU A 185 -9.38 17.74 -5.33
CA GLU A 185 -9.46 19.04 -4.66
C GLU A 185 -8.28 19.27 -3.72
N ALA A 186 -7.86 18.26 -2.96
CA ALA A 186 -6.68 18.33 -2.10
C ALA A 186 -5.40 18.59 -2.91
N ALA A 187 -5.23 17.90 -4.04
CA ALA A 187 -4.08 18.11 -4.93
C ALA A 187 -4.09 19.51 -5.54
N VAL A 188 -5.25 20.01 -6.01
CA VAL A 188 -5.39 21.37 -6.56
C VAL A 188 -5.05 22.42 -5.49
N ALA A 189 -5.53 22.28 -4.27
CA ALA A 189 -5.21 23.19 -3.19
C ALA A 189 -3.69 23.25 -2.88
N LEU A 190 -3.01 22.12 -2.94
CA LEU A 190 -1.56 22.04 -2.75
C LEU A 190 -0.78 22.65 -3.92
N LEU A 191 -1.25 22.47 -5.16
CA LEU A 191 -0.70 23.09 -6.35
C LEU A 191 -0.85 24.63 -6.29
N ASP A 192 -2.02 25.12 -5.90
CA ASP A 192 -2.29 26.55 -5.70
C ASP A 192 -1.42 27.15 -4.58
N ALA A 193 -1.06 26.33 -3.58
CA ALA A 193 -0.13 26.69 -2.51
C ALA A 193 1.36 26.61 -2.92
N GLY A 194 1.66 26.38 -4.19
CA GLY A 194 3.00 26.43 -4.77
C GLY A 194 3.73 25.09 -4.89
N ALA A 195 3.07 23.97 -4.67
CA ALA A 195 3.67 22.68 -4.94
C ALA A 195 3.91 22.51 -6.44
N ASP A 196 5.08 21.98 -6.80
CA ASP A 196 5.43 21.65 -8.19
C ASP A 196 5.57 20.15 -8.44
N ILE A 197 5.45 19.36 -7.37
CA ILE A 197 5.31 17.91 -7.42
C ILE A 197 4.16 17.51 -6.49
N ILE A 198 3.29 16.62 -6.96
CA ILE A 198 2.25 15.98 -6.16
C ILE A 198 2.60 14.51 -5.97
N THR A 199 2.51 14.04 -4.75
CA THR A 199 2.44 12.62 -4.40
C THR A 199 1.19 12.40 -3.55
N GLN A 200 0.95 11.17 -3.07
CA GLN A 200 -0.29 10.90 -2.32
C GLN A 200 -0.22 9.66 -1.45
N HIS A 201 -1.20 9.53 -0.56
CA HIS A 201 -1.66 8.28 0.03
C HIS A 201 -3.18 8.24 -0.09
N GLN A 202 -3.63 7.95 -1.30
CA GLN A 202 -5.03 7.90 -1.74
C GLN A 202 -5.18 6.79 -2.77
N ASP A 203 -6.42 6.40 -3.06
CA ASP A 203 -6.71 5.20 -3.84
C ASP A 203 -6.85 5.46 -5.35
N THR A 204 -6.85 6.72 -5.82
CA THR A 204 -7.07 7.02 -7.25
C THR A 204 -5.93 7.79 -7.91
N VAL A 205 -5.96 7.90 -9.23
CA VAL A 205 -5.00 8.67 -10.04
C VAL A 205 -5.35 10.16 -10.15
N GLU A 206 -6.40 10.62 -9.49
CA GLU A 206 -6.88 12.00 -9.64
C GLU A 206 -5.89 13.08 -9.18
N PRO A 207 -5.10 12.88 -8.10
CA PRO A 207 -4.04 13.82 -7.75
C PRO A 207 -2.99 13.98 -8.85
N GLN A 208 -2.58 12.89 -9.54
CA GLN A 208 -1.61 12.92 -10.62
C GLN A 208 -2.17 13.60 -11.86
N LYS A 209 -3.44 13.36 -12.19
CA LYS A 209 -4.13 14.05 -13.29
C LYS A 209 -4.22 15.56 -13.01
N ALA A 210 -4.55 15.97 -11.79
CA ALA A 210 -4.58 17.37 -11.39
C ALA A 210 -3.20 18.05 -11.56
N ALA A 211 -2.10 17.38 -11.20
CA ALA A 211 -0.75 17.85 -11.42
C ALA A 211 -0.43 17.98 -12.93
N GLN A 212 -0.77 16.96 -13.72
CA GLN A 212 -0.54 16.96 -15.17
C GLN A 212 -1.26 18.12 -15.87
N GLU A 213 -2.52 18.37 -15.55
CA GLU A 213 -3.32 19.47 -16.11
C GLU A 213 -2.73 20.86 -15.83
N ARG A 214 -2.00 20.99 -14.70
CA ARG A 214 -1.28 22.20 -14.32
C ARG A 214 0.15 22.24 -14.84
N GLY A 215 0.56 21.29 -15.68
CA GLY A 215 1.94 21.19 -16.20
C GLY A 215 2.97 20.91 -15.12
N LYS A 216 2.56 20.22 -14.02
CA LYS A 216 3.41 19.86 -12.89
C LYS A 216 3.73 18.37 -12.92
N LEU A 217 4.76 17.98 -12.17
CA LEU A 217 5.20 16.61 -12.04
C LEU A 217 4.45 15.91 -10.90
N SER A 218 4.52 14.59 -10.90
CA SER A 218 3.95 13.81 -9.80
C SER A 218 4.73 12.52 -9.53
N ILE A 219 4.50 11.98 -8.35
CA ILE A 219 4.85 10.61 -7.95
C ILE A 219 3.53 9.88 -7.75
N GLY A 220 3.37 8.71 -8.38
CA GLY A 220 2.20 7.88 -8.19
C GLY A 220 2.23 7.08 -6.89
N TYR A 221 1.22 6.25 -6.70
CA TYR A 221 1.11 5.35 -5.56
C TYR A 221 0.23 4.15 -5.91
N ASP A 222 0.39 3.06 -5.18
CA ASP A 222 -0.28 1.78 -5.33
C ASP A 222 0.07 1.04 -6.61
N SER A 223 -0.15 1.66 -7.78
CA SER A 223 0.10 1.13 -9.10
C SER A 223 1.13 1.95 -9.89
N ASP A 224 1.57 1.44 -11.04
CA ASP A 224 2.36 2.22 -11.99
C ASP A 224 1.45 3.26 -12.71
N MET A 225 1.18 4.36 -12.02
CA MET A 225 0.26 5.40 -12.48
C MET A 225 0.71 6.11 -13.76
N ARG A 226 1.99 5.97 -14.16
CA ARG A 226 2.46 6.47 -15.45
C ARG A 226 1.72 5.83 -16.62
N LYS A 227 1.30 4.59 -16.50
CA LYS A 227 0.51 3.89 -17.52
C LYS A 227 -0.85 4.54 -17.78
N PHE A 228 -1.39 5.23 -16.81
CA PHE A 228 -2.74 5.83 -16.86
C PHE A 228 -2.74 7.33 -17.06
N VAL A 229 -1.68 8.01 -16.58
CA VAL A 229 -1.58 9.48 -16.61
C VAL A 229 -0.53 9.95 -17.62
N GLY A 230 0.58 9.24 -17.77
CA GLY A 230 1.66 9.57 -18.67
C GLY A 230 2.95 10.03 -17.97
N ASP A 231 3.89 10.55 -18.73
CA ASP A 231 5.28 10.76 -18.32
C ASP A 231 5.48 11.84 -17.24
N THR A 232 4.47 12.66 -16.93
CA THR A 232 4.51 13.58 -15.79
C THR A 232 4.53 12.86 -14.44
N VAL A 233 4.15 11.58 -14.41
CA VAL A 233 4.37 10.69 -13.27
C VAL A 233 5.79 10.15 -13.36
N LEU A 234 6.66 10.57 -12.45
CA LEU A 234 8.10 10.25 -12.49
C LEU A 234 8.41 8.78 -12.15
N THR A 235 7.68 8.23 -11.22
CA THR A 235 7.68 6.83 -10.76
C THR A 235 6.53 6.64 -9.76
N SER A 236 6.32 5.42 -9.27
CA SER A 236 5.33 5.10 -8.24
C SER A 236 5.89 4.04 -7.27
N PRO A 237 5.76 4.20 -5.95
CA PRO A 237 5.74 3.06 -5.03
C PRO A 237 4.53 2.19 -5.35
N VAL A 238 4.76 0.90 -5.63
CA VAL A 238 3.71 -0.02 -6.09
C VAL A 238 3.65 -1.29 -5.27
N TRP A 239 2.47 -1.86 -5.17
CA TRP A 239 2.22 -3.14 -4.56
C TRP A 239 2.40 -4.29 -5.55
N ASN A 240 2.79 -5.44 -5.04
CA ASN A 240 2.88 -6.70 -5.78
C ASN A 240 2.30 -7.82 -4.91
N TRP A 241 0.99 -7.88 -4.80
CA TRP A 241 0.30 -8.80 -3.90
C TRP A 241 0.24 -10.24 -4.41
N ALA A 242 0.39 -10.47 -5.71
CA ALA A 242 0.18 -11.78 -6.31
C ALA A 242 1.05 -12.89 -5.70
N PRO A 243 2.36 -12.74 -5.46
CA PRO A 243 3.16 -13.78 -4.82
C PRO A 243 2.63 -14.18 -3.44
N TYR A 244 2.20 -13.19 -2.65
CA TYR A 244 1.63 -13.43 -1.32
C TYR A 244 0.28 -14.15 -1.41
N TYR A 245 -0.61 -13.73 -2.31
CA TYR A 245 -1.92 -14.36 -2.50
C TYR A 245 -1.78 -15.80 -2.97
N ILE A 246 -0.94 -16.04 -3.98
CA ILE A 246 -0.70 -17.37 -4.53
C ILE A 246 -0.13 -18.33 -3.48
N ASP A 247 0.87 -17.92 -2.71
CA ASP A 247 1.44 -18.73 -1.62
C ASP A 247 0.43 -19.01 -0.52
N THR A 248 -0.30 -17.96 -0.08
CA THR A 248 -1.31 -18.07 1.00
C THR A 248 -2.44 -19.02 0.61
N VAL A 249 -2.98 -18.92 -0.59
CA VAL A 249 -4.07 -19.78 -1.07
C VAL A 249 -3.56 -21.21 -1.31
N LYS A 250 -2.36 -21.42 -1.86
CA LYS A 250 -1.74 -22.75 -1.97
C LYS A 250 -1.66 -23.43 -0.62
N ARG A 251 -1.17 -22.74 0.41
CA ARG A 251 -1.11 -23.28 1.77
C ARG A 251 -2.51 -23.59 2.33
N GLY A 252 -3.52 -22.80 1.96
CA GLY A 252 -4.93 -23.09 2.28
C GLY A 252 -5.39 -24.41 1.66
N ILE A 253 -5.15 -24.59 0.37
CA ILE A 253 -5.47 -25.82 -0.38
C ILE A 253 -4.74 -27.04 0.21
N ASP A 254 -3.44 -26.90 0.53
CA ASP A 254 -2.59 -27.98 1.02
C ASP A 254 -2.78 -28.25 2.53
N GLY A 255 -3.63 -27.47 3.23
CA GLY A 255 -3.87 -27.60 4.67
C GLY A 255 -2.66 -27.19 5.54
N THR A 256 -1.69 -26.48 4.99
CA THR A 256 -0.46 -26.04 5.67
C THR A 256 -0.49 -24.57 6.07
N TRP A 257 -1.59 -23.87 5.76
CA TRP A 257 -1.76 -22.45 6.15
C TRP A 257 -1.74 -22.30 7.67
N LYS A 258 -1.07 -21.25 8.12
CA LYS A 258 -0.99 -20.88 9.54
C LYS A 258 -1.22 -19.39 9.68
N THR A 259 -1.83 -18.99 10.78
CA THR A 259 -1.99 -17.59 11.15
C THR A 259 -0.65 -16.94 11.43
N GLY A 260 -0.61 -15.64 11.27
CA GLY A 260 0.58 -14.86 11.55
C GLY A 260 0.46 -13.43 11.02
N SER A 261 1.56 -12.72 11.16
CA SER A 261 1.72 -11.37 10.66
C SER A 261 2.80 -11.38 9.58
N TYR A 262 2.44 -10.96 8.37
CA TYR A 262 3.36 -10.80 7.25
C TYR A 262 3.62 -9.32 7.03
N TRP A 263 4.89 -8.88 7.09
CA TRP A 263 5.27 -7.50 6.84
C TRP A 263 6.67 -7.43 6.21
N GLU A 264 6.71 -7.70 4.91
CA GLU A 264 7.92 -7.76 4.11
C GLU A 264 8.05 -6.55 3.19
N GLY A 265 9.21 -6.35 2.58
CA GLY A 265 9.54 -5.16 1.82
C GLY A 265 10.05 -5.44 0.40
N LEU A 266 10.93 -4.56 -0.06
CA LEU A 266 11.58 -4.64 -1.37
C LEU A 266 12.33 -5.96 -1.61
N SER A 267 12.90 -6.55 -0.56
CA SER A 267 13.64 -7.82 -0.64
C SER A 267 12.75 -9.03 -0.94
N ALA A 268 11.49 -9.00 -0.49
CA ALA A 268 10.50 -10.03 -0.74
C ALA A 268 9.63 -9.74 -1.98
N ASP A 269 9.92 -8.64 -2.68
CA ASP A 269 9.22 -8.21 -3.89
C ASP A 269 7.71 -7.97 -3.72
N VAL A 270 7.23 -7.81 -2.50
CA VAL A 270 5.83 -7.45 -2.21
C VAL A 270 5.56 -5.96 -2.41
N VAL A 271 6.61 -5.16 -2.40
CA VAL A 271 6.59 -3.74 -2.76
C VAL A 271 7.70 -3.46 -3.79
N ARG A 272 7.43 -2.54 -4.69
CA ARG A 272 8.36 -2.16 -5.77
C ARG A 272 8.39 -0.65 -5.95
N LEU A 273 9.40 -0.17 -6.67
CA LEU A 273 9.36 1.13 -7.31
C LEU A 273 9.11 0.90 -8.80
N ALA A 274 8.07 1.51 -9.36
CA ALA A 274 7.74 1.40 -10.78
C ALA A 274 8.87 1.96 -11.66
N GLU A 275 8.86 1.62 -12.94
CA GLU A 275 9.81 2.17 -13.91
C GLU A 275 9.76 3.68 -13.94
N PHE A 276 10.94 4.28 -14.10
CA PHE A 276 11.06 5.72 -14.17
C PHE A 276 10.53 6.29 -15.49
N SER A 277 9.86 7.44 -15.39
CA SER A 277 9.57 8.28 -16.54
C SER A 277 10.85 8.64 -17.32
N PRO A 278 10.76 8.82 -18.65
CA PRO A 278 11.87 9.36 -19.44
C PRO A 278 12.40 10.71 -18.95
N LEU A 279 11.59 11.46 -18.19
CA LEU A 279 11.96 12.75 -17.60
C LEU A 279 12.96 12.61 -16.43
N VAL A 280 13.12 11.43 -15.86
CA VAL A 280 14.07 11.18 -14.78
C VAL A 280 15.45 10.91 -15.35
N PRO A 281 16.48 11.74 -15.06
CA PRO A 281 17.83 11.57 -15.59
C PRO A 281 18.46 10.22 -15.18
N GLN A 282 19.32 9.67 -16.02
CA GLN A 282 19.97 8.38 -15.75
C GLN A 282 20.78 8.41 -14.45
N GLU A 283 21.51 9.47 -14.20
CA GLU A 283 22.29 9.64 -12.95
C GLU A 283 21.40 9.53 -11.69
N LEU A 284 20.20 10.08 -11.75
CA LEU A 284 19.25 9.98 -10.65
C LEU A 284 18.70 8.55 -10.50
N ARG A 285 18.46 7.85 -11.60
CA ARG A 285 18.05 6.43 -11.56
C ARG A 285 19.13 5.58 -10.92
N ASP A 286 20.40 5.84 -11.24
CA ASP A 286 21.56 5.13 -10.67
C ASP A 286 21.73 5.45 -9.17
N GLU A 287 21.51 6.72 -8.75
CA GLU A 287 21.50 7.12 -7.34
C GLU A 287 20.43 6.34 -6.56
N VAL A 288 19.19 6.28 -7.07
CA VAL A 288 18.08 5.54 -6.44
C VAL A 288 18.38 4.04 -6.40
N ALA A 289 18.92 3.47 -7.48
CA ALA A 289 19.29 2.05 -7.53
C ALA A 289 20.33 1.69 -6.46
N ALA A 290 21.33 2.54 -6.27
CA ALA A 290 22.36 2.33 -5.23
C ALA A 290 21.77 2.33 -3.81
N VAL A 291 20.79 3.22 -3.53
CA VAL A 291 20.09 3.23 -2.24
C VAL A 291 19.20 2.01 -2.07
N LYS A 292 18.46 1.63 -3.13
CA LYS A 292 17.65 0.41 -3.14
C LYS A 292 18.46 -0.83 -2.77
N GLN A 293 19.67 -0.97 -3.31
CA GLN A 293 20.55 -2.10 -3.00
C GLN A 293 20.92 -2.15 -1.52
N LYS A 294 21.14 -1.01 -0.86
CA LYS A 294 21.42 -0.97 0.59
C LYS A 294 20.22 -1.46 1.43
N ILE A 295 19.01 -1.06 1.02
CA ILE A 295 17.76 -1.49 1.69
C ILE A 295 17.54 -2.99 1.49
N VAL A 296 17.60 -3.47 0.24
CA VAL A 296 17.41 -4.89 -0.11
C VAL A 296 18.45 -5.79 0.56
N GLY A 297 19.71 -5.32 0.61
CA GLY A 297 20.79 -6.04 1.27
C GLY A 297 20.79 -5.93 2.81
N GLY A 298 19.85 -5.19 3.41
CA GLY A 298 19.71 -5.04 4.86
C GLY A 298 20.83 -4.24 5.54
N SER A 299 21.76 -3.68 4.76
CA SER A 299 22.88 -2.88 5.32
C SER A 299 22.44 -1.52 5.87
N TRP A 300 21.27 -1.03 5.42
CA TRP A 300 20.68 0.22 5.86
C TRP A 300 19.15 0.16 5.75
N ASP A 301 18.45 0.92 6.59
CA ASP A 301 16.99 1.06 6.53
C ASP A 301 16.61 2.55 6.66
N VAL A 302 15.42 2.87 6.14
CA VAL A 302 14.88 4.22 6.00
C VAL A 302 14.84 4.99 7.31
N PHE A 303 14.39 4.33 8.40
CA PHE A 303 14.28 4.93 9.73
C PHE A 303 15.52 4.70 10.58
N THR A 304 16.69 4.89 9.97
CA THR A 304 17.99 4.93 10.67
C THR A 304 18.35 6.39 10.98
N GLY A 305 18.63 6.68 12.27
CA GLY A 305 18.92 8.02 12.76
C GLY A 305 20.28 8.59 12.30
N PRO A 306 20.46 9.89 12.48
CA PRO A 306 19.66 10.77 13.34
C PRO A 306 18.38 11.26 12.64
N ILE A 307 17.23 11.18 13.30
CA ILE A 307 15.96 11.69 12.80
C ILE A 307 15.35 12.63 13.83
N LYS A 308 14.99 13.84 13.39
CA LYS A 308 14.24 14.82 14.17
C LYS A 308 12.78 14.86 13.74
N ASP A 309 11.90 15.17 14.67
CA ASP A 309 10.53 15.51 14.33
C ASP A 309 10.38 16.95 13.77
N ASN A 310 9.19 17.29 13.27
CA ASN A 310 8.94 18.61 12.68
C ASN A 310 8.91 19.77 13.70
N ALA A 311 9.05 19.48 15.00
CA ALA A 311 9.32 20.45 16.05
C ALA A 311 10.82 20.58 16.38
N GLY A 312 11.70 19.81 15.71
CA GLY A 312 13.15 19.84 15.90
C GLY A 312 13.66 18.92 17.01
N LYS A 313 12.79 18.14 17.66
CA LYS A 313 13.22 17.19 18.72
C LYS A 313 13.82 15.95 18.07
N LEU A 314 15.00 15.51 18.59
CA LEU A 314 15.61 14.26 18.18
C LEU A 314 14.74 13.06 18.63
N ARG A 315 14.30 12.25 17.68
CA ARG A 315 13.44 11.07 17.91
C ARG A 315 14.21 9.76 17.74
N VAL A 316 15.15 9.72 16.80
CA VAL A 316 16.01 8.55 16.57
C VAL A 316 17.46 9.02 16.63
N SER A 317 18.26 8.45 17.53
CA SER A 317 19.67 8.79 17.71
C SER A 317 20.51 8.33 16.51
N GLU A 318 21.68 8.92 16.33
CA GLU A 318 22.61 8.56 15.26
C GLU A 318 22.94 7.05 15.29
N GLY A 319 22.79 6.40 14.14
CA GLY A 319 23.05 4.97 13.95
C GLY A 319 21.98 4.04 14.54
N ALA A 320 21.04 4.53 15.35
CA ALA A 320 19.91 3.73 15.84
C ALA A 320 18.90 3.50 14.71
N ARG A 321 18.19 2.36 14.77
CA ARG A 321 17.05 2.04 13.88
C ARG A 321 15.77 1.95 14.69
N MET A 322 14.69 2.46 14.14
CA MET A 322 13.36 2.23 14.74
C MET A 322 12.99 0.75 14.64
N SER A 323 12.43 0.23 15.71
CA SER A 323 11.86 -1.13 15.74
C SER A 323 10.56 -1.20 14.95
N ASP A 324 10.10 -2.41 14.63
CA ASP A 324 8.80 -2.63 13.97
C ASP A 324 7.64 -2.11 14.83
N GLU A 325 7.72 -2.26 16.16
CA GLU A 325 6.71 -1.73 17.07
C GLU A 325 6.62 -0.20 17.01
N GLU A 326 7.76 0.49 17.02
CA GLU A 326 7.83 1.96 16.87
C GLU A 326 7.30 2.41 15.51
N LEU A 327 7.61 1.67 14.43
CA LEU A 327 7.12 1.98 13.09
C LEU A 327 5.62 1.75 12.94
N LEU A 328 5.07 0.70 13.56
CA LEU A 328 3.65 0.37 13.52
C LEU A 328 2.79 1.30 14.39
N SER A 329 3.41 2.02 15.34
CA SER A 329 2.75 3.00 16.20
C SER A 329 3.14 4.45 15.94
N LEU A 330 3.75 4.75 14.76
CA LEU A 330 4.30 6.05 14.43
C LEU A 330 3.22 7.14 14.32
N ASP A 331 3.26 8.13 15.21
CA ASP A 331 2.24 9.18 15.39
C ASP A 331 2.79 10.62 15.32
N TRP A 332 4.00 10.79 14.77
CA TRP A 332 4.67 12.08 14.65
C TRP A 332 5.30 12.26 13.27
N PHE A 333 5.43 13.52 12.83
CA PHE A 333 6.06 13.86 11.55
C PHE A 333 7.54 14.17 11.69
N VAL A 334 8.34 13.76 10.69
CA VAL A 334 9.75 14.12 10.59
C VAL A 334 9.93 15.59 10.17
N GLU A 335 11.10 16.14 10.45
CA GLU A 335 11.52 17.45 9.97
C GLU A 335 11.33 17.58 8.45
N GLY A 336 10.73 18.69 8.01
CA GLY A 336 10.40 18.96 6.61
C GLY A 336 8.95 18.67 6.24
N VAL A 337 8.20 17.97 7.07
CA VAL A 337 6.75 17.85 6.90
C VAL A 337 6.07 19.11 7.46
N VAL A 338 5.22 19.72 6.62
CA VAL A 338 4.36 20.85 6.98
C VAL A 338 2.93 20.36 7.12
N GLY A 339 2.42 20.36 8.34
CA GLY A 339 1.11 19.83 8.70
C GLY A 339 1.11 19.30 10.13
N LYS A 340 -0.03 18.80 10.55
CA LYS A 340 -0.21 18.12 11.84
C LYS A 340 -0.73 16.73 11.62
N VAL A 341 -0.39 15.79 12.51
CA VAL A 341 -0.98 14.45 12.49
C VAL A 341 -2.43 14.52 12.96
N GLN A 342 -2.73 15.39 13.94
CA GLN A 342 -4.07 15.68 14.47
C GLN A 342 -4.27 17.17 14.66
#